data_1fe41e2d3f06f3512f4bff795e32255c
#
_entry.id   1fe41e2d3f06f3512f4bff795e32255c
#
_cell.length_a   1.000
_cell.length_b   1.000
_cell.length_c   1.000
_cell.angle_alpha   90.00
_cell.angle_beta   90.00
_cell.angle_gamma   90.00
#
_symmetry.space_group_name_H-M   'P 1'
#
loop_
_entity.id
_entity.type
_entity.pdbx_description
1 polymer ?
#
loop_
_entity_poly.entity_id
_entity_poly.type
_entity_poly.pdbx_seq_one_letter_code
_entity_poly.pdbx_strand_id
1 'polypeptide(L)'
;MPKTVFISSTYYDLIDYRRRVWEALSELNLTIVGMEKFGARSTTPLQTCLEQVDKSDIFVGVIGYRYGSVEKTSKKSYTQLEYERAIEKGIETLIYFYSDNAYIKSSNIEQGINARRLEKFKKTLRRHTTDSFIDPDDLAYKIQARINELTTPINTPIIRPKTLECTVTRFKLFEENWVIFVGYLNNKPYEIFAGPNSMEIFPVPASITKGLIIKNRDEKGRTRYDFQYRDKYGYKNTLGGLNNPNGQIKNYCSIIDKLLKEDYELPKLGEIINDLGLIGNQKSKDWLSGLKKALIIK
;
A
#
# COMPACT_ATOMS: atom_id res chain seq x y z
N MET A 1 -9.26 2.02 -0.09
CA MET A 1 -10.22 0.90 -0.24
C MET A 1 -9.42 -0.36 -0.56
N PRO A 2 -9.82 -1.56 -0.09
CA PRO A 2 -9.16 -2.79 -0.47
C PRO A 2 -9.21 -2.98 -1.98
N LYS A 3 -8.11 -3.47 -2.58
CA LYS A 3 -8.07 -3.78 -4.01
C LYS A 3 -8.95 -4.97 -4.34
N THR A 4 -9.57 -4.94 -5.52
CA THR A 4 -10.44 -6.00 -6.01
C THR A 4 -9.67 -6.89 -7.00
N VAL A 5 -9.67 -8.20 -6.74
CA VAL A 5 -9.00 -9.23 -7.56
C VAL A 5 -10.04 -10.11 -8.22
N PHE A 6 -10.06 -10.17 -9.55
CA PHE A 6 -10.91 -11.07 -10.32
C PHE A 6 -10.15 -12.34 -10.69
N ILE A 7 -10.70 -13.52 -10.31
CA ILE A 7 -10.11 -14.83 -10.63
C ILE A 7 -10.86 -15.46 -11.81
N SER A 8 -10.19 -15.54 -12.95
CA SER A 8 -10.68 -16.13 -14.19
C SER A 8 -10.02 -17.48 -14.46
N SER A 9 -10.79 -18.52 -14.63
CA SER A 9 -10.33 -19.85 -15.07
C SER A 9 -11.50 -20.70 -15.52
N THR A 10 -11.23 -21.85 -16.12
CA THR A 10 -12.21 -22.93 -16.25
C THR A 10 -12.54 -23.50 -14.86
N TYR A 11 -13.77 -24.00 -14.72
CA TYR A 11 -14.26 -24.45 -13.40
C TYR A 11 -13.93 -25.92 -13.12
N TYR A 12 -14.32 -26.83 -14.03
CA TYR A 12 -14.31 -28.26 -13.73
C TYR A 12 -12.93 -28.89 -13.53
N ASP A 13 -11.95 -28.45 -14.29
CA ASP A 13 -10.57 -28.97 -14.21
C ASP A 13 -9.73 -28.26 -13.17
N LEU A 14 -10.15 -27.09 -12.71
CA LEU A 14 -9.38 -26.24 -11.79
C LEU A 14 -10.12 -25.94 -10.47
N ILE A 15 -11.17 -26.70 -10.10
CA ILE A 15 -11.99 -26.43 -8.93
C ILE A 15 -11.19 -26.41 -7.61
N ASP A 16 -10.27 -27.36 -7.43
CA ASP A 16 -9.42 -27.43 -6.23
C ASP A 16 -8.38 -26.29 -6.22
N TYR A 17 -7.86 -25.93 -7.39
CA TYR A 17 -6.95 -24.82 -7.58
C TYR A 17 -7.63 -23.48 -7.22
N ARG A 18 -8.82 -23.25 -7.73
CA ARG A 18 -9.63 -22.07 -7.42
C ARG A 18 -9.89 -21.93 -5.93
N ARG A 19 -10.32 -23.04 -5.31
CA ARG A 19 -10.60 -23.08 -3.86
C ARG A 19 -9.34 -22.69 -3.08
N ARG A 20 -8.19 -23.28 -3.38
CA ARG A 20 -6.95 -23.04 -2.66
C ARG A 20 -6.43 -21.60 -2.85
N VAL A 21 -6.53 -21.07 -4.06
CA VAL A 21 -6.22 -19.65 -4.34
C VAL A 21 -7.15 -18.74 -3.55
N TRP A 22 -8.43 -19.06 -3.50
CA TRP A 22 -9.41 -18.28 -2.74
C TRP A 22 -9.10 -18.24 -1.25
N GLU A 23 -8.79 -19.37 -0.66
CA GLU A 23 -8.38 -19.49 0.75
C GLU A 23 -7.15 -18.61 1.03
N ALA A 24 -6.09 -18.75 0.22
CA ALA A 24 -4.87 -17.98 0.39
C ALA A 24 -5.08 -16.46 0.27
N LEU A 25 -5.88 -16.02 -0.69
CA LEU A 25 -6.16 -14.60 -0.87
C LEU A 25 -7.11 -14.03 0.19
N SER A 26 -7.95 -14.86 0.82
CA SER A 26 -8.85 -14.43 1.90
C SER A 26 -8.11 -14.00 3.17
N GLU A 27 -6.83 -14.38 3.31
CA GLU A 27 -5.96 -13.93 4.40
C GLU A 27 -5.46 -12.48 4.19
N LEU A 28 -5.62 -11.94 2.97
CA LEU A 28 -5.20 -10.61 2.61
C LEU A 28 -6.38 -9.61 2.70
N ASN A 29 -6.09 -8.35 2.92
CA ASN A 29 -7.10 -7.29 2.91
C ASN A 29 -7.53 -6.94 1.48
N LEU A 30 -8.24 -7.87 0.81
CA LEU A 30 -8.66 -7.80 -0.58
C LEU A 30 -10.16 -8.11 -0.75
N THR A 31 -10.74 -7.59 -1.82
CA THR A 31 -12.03 -8.06 -2.32
C THR A 31 -11.80 -9.07 -3.43
N ILE A 32 -12.15 -10.35 -3.19
CA ILE A 32 -11.97 -11.41 -4.19
C ILE A 32 -13.28 -11.61 -4.92
N VAL A 33 -13.22 -11.65 -6.26
CA VAL A 33 -14.37 -11.83 -7.15
C VAL A 33 -14.13 -12.99 -8.11
N GLY A 34 -15.14 -13.82 -8.31
CA GLY A 34 -15.16 -14.95 -9.23
C GLY A 34 -16.57 -15.48 -9.35
N MET A 35 -16.78 -16.40 -10.28
CA MET A 35 -18.12 -16.95 -10.59
C MET A 35 -18.81 -17.57 -9.36
N GLU A 36 -18.08 -18.04 -8.39
CA GLU A 36 -18.59 -18.69 -7.18
C GLU A 36 -19.44 -17.75 -6.30
N LYS A 37 -19.24 -16.47 -6.39
CA LYS A 37 -19.98 -15.46 -5.59
C LYS A 37 -21.16 -14.83 -6.30
N PHE A 38 -21.44 -15.24 -7.52
CA PHE A 38 -22.57 -14.69 -8.25
C PHE A 38 -23.87 -15.41 -7.86
N GLY A 39 -24.66 -14.81 -6.98
CA GLY A 39 -26.02 -15.23 -6.74
C GLY A 39 -26.92 -15.06 -7.97
N ALA A 40 -28.23 -15.36 -7.83
CA ALA A 40 -29.21 -15.16 -8.91
C ALA A 40 -29.25 -13.68 -9.33
N ARG A 41 -29.12 -13.44 -10.66
CA ARG A 41 -29.15 -12.10 -11.27
C ARG A 41 -30.02 -12.11 -12.52
N SER A 42 -30.52 -10.93 -12.90
CA SER A 42 -31.26 -10.73 -14.16
C SER A 42 -30.37 -10.67 -15.40
N THR A 43 -29.05 -10.48 -15.23
CA THR A 43 -28.05 -10.45 -16.31
C THR A 43 -27.55 -11.84 -16.65
N THR A 44 -27.04 -12.02 -17.88
CA THR A 44 -26.41 -13.30 -18.26
C THR A 44 -25.13 -13.54 -17.46
N PRO A 45 -24.72 -14.81 -17.25
CA PRO A 45 -23.47 -15.12 -16.54
C PRO A 45 -22.27 -14.39 -17.12
N LEU A 46 -22.12 -14.33 -18.44
CA LEU A 46 -21.03 -13.63 -19.11
C LEU A 46 -21.07 -12.13 -18.82
N GLN A 47 -22.25 -11.50 -18.96
CA GLN A 47 -22.37 -10.06 -18.71
C GLN A 47 -22.01 -9.74 -17.24
N THR A 48 -22.46 -10.56 -16.30
CA THR A 48 -22.10 -10.42 -14.88
C THR A 48 -20.58 -10.51 -14.69
N CYS A 49 -19.91 -11.50 -15.32
CA CYS A 49 -18.46 -11.62 -15.26
C CYS A 49 -17.75 -10.36 -15.78
N LEU A 50 -18.13 -9.88 -16.96
CA LEU A 50 -17.51 -8.70 -17.59
C LEU A 50 -17.70 -7.43 -16.74
N GLU A 51 -18.88 -7.22 -16.14
CA GLU A 51 -19.14 -6.12 -15.20
C GLU A 51 -18.25 -6.19 -13.94
N GLN A 52 -17.92 -7.39 -13.48
CA GLN A 52 -17.03 -7.58 -12.35
C GLN A 52 -15.55 -7.39 -12.74
N VAL A 53 -15.16 -7.81 -13.94
CA VAL A 53 -13.84 -7.48 -14.49
C VAL A 53 -13.68 -5.96 -14.54
N ASP A 54 -14.66 -5.22 -15.04
CA ASP A 54 -14.61 -3.75 -15.13
C ASP A 54 -14.38 -3.04 -13.78
N LYS A 55 -14.76 -3.67 -12.68
CA LYS A 55 -14.64 -3.16 -11.30
C LYS A 55 -13.40 -3.64 -10.58
N SER A 56 -12.57 -4.44 -11.24
CA SER A 56 -11.41 -5.07 -10.60
C SER A 56 -10.13 -4.28 -10.86
N ASP A 57 -9.24 -4.28 -9.88
CA ASP A 57 -7.91 -3.68 -9.98
C ASP A 57 -6.88 -4.65 -10.56
N ILE A 58 -7.08 -5.96 -10.33
CA ILE A 58 -6.18 -7.03 -10.75
C ILE A 58 -7.01 -8.16 -11.36
N PHE A 59 -6.58 -8.63 -12.53
CA PHE A 59 -7.10 -9.82 -13.18
C PHE A 59 -6.11 -10.98 -13.05
N VAL A 60 -6.55 -12.12 -12.55
CA VAL A 60 -5.77 -13.35 -12.43
C VAL A 60 -6.34 -14.39 -13.37
N GLY A 61 -5.64 -14.70 -14.45
CA GLY A 61 -6.00 -15.75 -15.41
C GLY A 61 -5.26 -17.05 -15.11
N VAL A 62 -6.00 -18.09 -14.73
CA VAL A 62 -5.44 -19.44 -14.48
C VAL A 62 -5.85 -20.36 -15.65
N ILE A 63 -4.87 -20.81 -16.42
CA ILE A 63 -5.06 -21.50 -17.68
C ILE A 63 -4.64 -22.96 -17.55
N GLY A 64 -5.61 -23.83 -17.62
CA GLY A 64 -5.43 -25.28 -17.62
C GLY A 64 -5.39 -25.89 -19.04
N TYR A 65 -5.94 -27.08 -19.15
CA TYR A 65 -6.02 -27.86 -20.38
C TYR A 65 -7.42 -27.88 -20.99
N ARG A 66 -8.34 -27.06 -20.50
CA ARG A 66 -9.69 -26.87 -21.07
C ARG A 66 -9.85 -25.46 -21.61
N TYR A 67 -10.58 -25.33 -22.71
CA TYR A 67 -10.95 -24.03 -23.25
C TYR A 67 -12.13 -23.41 -22.49
N GLY A 68 -12.98 -24.27 -21.93
CA GLY A 68 -14.14 -23.88 -21.15
C GLY A 68 -15.39 -23.59 -21.99
N SER A 69 -16.40 -23.01 -21.34
CA SER A 69 -17.68 -22.68 -21.96
C SER A 69 -17.53 -21.62 -23.03
N VAL A 70 -18.09 -21.89 -24.22
CA VAL A 70 -17.98 -21.02 -25.40
C VAL A 70 -19.26 -20.21 -25.56
N GLU A 71 -19.09 -18.88 -25.69
CA GLU A 71 -20.19 -17.97 -26.02
C GLU A 71 -20.64 -18.20 -27.49
N LYS A 72 -21.96 -18.22 -27.71
CA LYS A 72 -22.56 -18.66 -28.99
C LYS A 72 -22.24 -17.74 -30.16
N THR A 73 -22.16 -16.44 -29.95
CA THR A 73 -21.97 -15.43 -31.00
C THR A 73 -20.50 -15.27 -31.36
N SER A 74 -19.65 -14.98 -30.38
CA SER A 74 -18.22 -14.73 -30.58
C SER A 74 -17.40 -15.99 -30.83
N LYS A 75 -17.95 -17.18 -30.47
CA LYS A 75 -17.24 -18.46 -30.49
C LYS A 75 -15.99 -18.51 -29.61
N LYS A 76 -15.85 -17.57 -28.68
CA LYS A 76 -14.78 -17.50 -27.69
C LYS A 76 -15.23 -18.07 -26.34
N SER A 77 -14.28 -18.57 -25.54
CA SER A 77 -14.61 -18.99 -24.17
C SER A 77 -14.83 -17.78 -23.26
N TYR A 78 -15.57 -18.00 -22.17
CA TYR A 78 -15.79 -16.96 -21.15
C TYR A 78 -14.45 -16.45 -20.61
N THR A 79 -13.53 -17.34 -20.25
CA THR A 79 -12.18 -16.99 -19.79
C THR A 79 -11.42 -16.12 -20.80
N GLN A 80 -11.58 -16.39 -22.10
CA GLN A 80 -10.96 -15.56 -23.14
C GLN A 80 -11.63 -14.18 -23.21
N LEU A 81 -12.95 -14.08 -23.12
CA LEU A 81 -13.68 -12.81 -23.14
C LEU A 81 -13.39 -11.94 -21.90
N GLU A 82 -13.27 -12.57 -20.73
CA GLU A 82 -12.86 -11.91 -19.49
C GLU A 82 -11.45 -11.35 -19.60
N TYR A 83 -10.51 -12.11 -20.16
CA TYR A 83 -9.16 -11.64 -20.42
C TYR A 83 -9.13 -10.47 -21.42
N GLU A 84 -9.82 -10.59 -22.56
CA GLU A 84 -9.89 -9.51 -23.55
C GLU A 84 -10.47 -8.24 -22.94
N ARG A 85 -11.46 -8.37 -22.05
CA ARG A 85 -12.03 -7.24 -21.32
C ARG A 85 -11.05 -6.61 -20.34
N ALA A 86 -10.28 -7.40 -19.61
CA ALA A 86 -9.25 -6.90 -18.70
C ALA A 86 -8.18 -6.10 -19.45
N ILE A 87 -7.75 -6.59 -20.63
CA ILE A 87 -6.79 -5.86 -21.49
C ILE A 87 -7.39 -4.57 -22.03
N GLU A 88 -8.63 -4.60 -22.53
CA GLU A 88 -9.33 -3.40 -23.01
C GLU A 88 -9.41 -2.30 -21.94
N LYS A 89 -9.60 -2.68 -20.68
CA LYS A 89 -9.68 -1.79 -19.55
C LYS A 89 -8.33 -1.39 -18.94
N GLY A 90 -7.22 -1.97 -19.42
CA GLY A 90 -5.89 -1.70 -18.87
C GLY A 90 -5.70 -2.21 -17.44
N ILE A 91 -6.42 -3.28 -17.06
CA ILE A 91 -6.34 -3.88 -15.73
C ILE A 91 -5.02 -4.67 -15.61
N GLU A 92 -4.34 -4.56 -14.46
CA GLU A 92 -3.14 -5.35 -14.17
C GLU A 92 -3.47 -6.84 -14.32
N THR A 93 -2.79 -7.53 -15.24
CA THR A 93 -3.15 -8.87 -15.67
C THR A 93 -2.03 -9.88 -15.37
N LEU A 94 -2.33 -10.86 -14.52
CA LEU A 94 -1.43 -11.94 -14.11
C LEU A 94 -1.89 -13.25 -14.76
N ILE A 95 -1.00 -13.94 -15.48
CA ILE A 95 -1.32 -15.16 -16.19
C ILE A 95 -0.47 -16.33 -15.68
N TYR A 96 -1.16 -17.40 -15.28
CA TYR A 96 -0.56 -18.63 -14.78
C TYR A 96 -0.98 -19.81 -15.65
N PHE A 97 0.01 -20.60 -16.11
CA PHE A 97 -0.23 -21.79 -16.89
C PHE A 97 -0.03 -23.06 -16.07
N TYR A 98 -0.86 -24.04 -16.31
CA TYR A 98 -0.59 -25.39 -15.84
C TYR A 98 0.72 -25.89 -16.45
N SER A 99 1.65 -26.39 -15.61
CA SER A 99 2.96 -26.87 -16.05
C SER A 99 2.84 -28.17 -16.85
N ASP A 100 3.64 -28.32 -17.90
CA ASP A 100 3.72 -29.56 -18.67
C ASP A 100 4.26 -30.74 -17.82
N ASN A 101 4.93 -30.46 -16.72
CA ASN A 101 5.44 -31.45 -15.76
C ASN A 101 4.43 -31.85 -14.66
N ALA A 102 3.26 -31.25 -14.64
CA ALA A 102 2.25 -31.53 -13.62
C ALA A 102 1.37 -32.72 -14.01
N TYR A 103 0.91 -33.47 -12.99
CA TYR A 103 0.03 -34.60 -13.23
C TYR A 103 -1.38 -34.16 -13.63
N ILE A 104 -1.86 -34.63 -14.78
CA ILE A 104 -3.18 -34.31 -15.31
C ILE A 104 -3.98 -35.57 -15.55
N LYS A 105 -5.26 -35.55 -15.14
CA LYS A 105 -6.22 -36.59 -15.56
C LYS A 105 -6.52 -36.40 -17.05
N SER A 106 -6.45 -37.46 -17.84
CA SER A 106 -6.74 -37.44 -19.29
C SER A 106 -8.13 -36.86 -19.61
N SER A 107 -9.11 -37.03 -18.70
CA SER A 107 -10.44 -36.44 -18.83
C SER A 107 -10.47 -34.89 -18.74
N ASN A 108 -9.42 -34.28 -18.28
CA ASN A 108 -9.31 -32.82 -18.17
C ASN A 108 -8.61 -32.20 -19.40
N ILE A 109 -8.17 -33.01 -20.36
CA ILE A 109 -7.53 -32.53 -21.58
C ILE A 109 -8.61 -32.23 -22.62
N GLU A 110 -8.64 -30.98 -23.09
CA GLU A 110 -9.57 -30.55 -24.15
C GLU A 110 -9.26 -31.24 -25.46
N GLN A 111 -10.29 -31.58 -26.23
CA GLN A 111 -10.16 -32.28 -27.53
C GLN A 111 -10.87 -31.50 -28.64
N GLY A 112 -10.59 -31.87 -29.88
CA GLY A 112 -11.28 -31.37 -31.05
C GLY A 112 -11.03 -29.87 -31.33
N ILE A 113 -12.08 -29.19 -31.74
CA ILE A 113 -12.00 -27.78 -32.15
C ILE A 113 -11.61 -26.85 -30.97
N ASN A 114 -12.06 -27.15 -29.76
CA ASN A 114 -11.76 -26.34 -28.59
C ASN A 114 -10.30 -26.50 -28.15
N ALA A 115 -9.67 -27.61 -28.35
CA ALA A 115 -8.23 -27.79 -28.14
C ALA A 115 -7.44 -26.80 -29.02
N ARG A 116 -7.80 -26.70 -30.32
CA ARG A 116 -7.17 -25.71 -31.23
C ARG A 116 -7.41 -24.26 -30.80
N ARG A 117 -8.61 -23.95 -30.31
CA ARG A 117 -8.94 -22.61 -29.78
C ARG A 117 -8.13 -22.30 -28.54
N LEU A 118 -7.99 -23.26 -27.62
CA LEU A 118 -7.17 -23.14 -26.43
C LEU A 118 -5.71 -22.82 -26.77
N GLU A 119 -5.12 -23.57 -27.70
CA GLU A 119 -3.73 -23.35 -28.14
C GLU A 119 -3.54 -21.96 -28.78
N LYS A 120 -4.51 -21.52 -29.58
CA LYS A 120 -4.49 -20.15 -30.12
C LYS A 120 -4.56 -19.10 -29.02
N PHE A 121 -5.41 -19.32 -28.03
CA PHE A 121 -5.56 -18.42 -26.87
C PHE A 121 -4.29 -18.40 -26.02
N LYS A 122 -3.71 -19.57 -25.70
CA LYS A 122 -2.41 -19.67 -25.00
C LYS A 122 -1.30 -18.89 -25.72
N LYS A 123 -1.23 -18.95 -27.06
CA LYS A 123 -0.27 -18.13 -27.82
C LYS A 123 -0.47 -16.63 -27.62
N THR A 124 -1.71 -16.16 -27.49
CA THR A 124 -2.01 -14.75 -27.19
C THR A 124 -1.56 -14.38 -25.79
N LEU A 125 -1.83 -15.23 -24.80
CA LEU A 125 -1.47 -15.00 -23.40
C LEU A 125 0.05 -14.98 -23.17
N ARG A 126 0.83 -15.77 -23.92
CA ARG A 126 2.31 -15.79 -23.85
C ARG A 126 3.00 -14.51 -24.33
N ARG A 127 2.25 -13.49 -24.71
CA ARG A 127 2.77 -12.12 -24.92
C ARG A 127 3.04 -11.39 -23.62
N HIS A 128 2.44 -11.84 -22.52
CA HIS A 128 2.72 -11.37 -21.16
C HIS A 128 3.90 -12.13 -20.56
N THR A 129 4.50 -11.57 -19.52
CA THR A 129 5.33 -12.35 -18.60
C THR A 129 4.38 -13.27 -17.83
N THR A 130 4.57 -14.58 -17.99
CA THR A 130 3.70 -15.59 -17.40
C THR A 130 4.48 -16.48 -16.45
N ASP A 131 3.78 -17.10 -15.50
CA ASP A 131 4.35 -18.12 -14.62
C ASP A 131 3.60 -19.45 -14.80
N SER A 132 4.16 -20.54 -14.27
CA SER A 132 3.55 -21.87 -14.33
C SER A 132 3.37 -22.47 -12.96
N PHE A 133 2.41 -23.39 -12.82
CA PHE A 133 2.12 -24.07 -11.54
C PHE A 133 1.97 -25.59 -11.76
N ILE A 134 2.29 -26.35 -10.72
CA ILE A 134 2.23 -27.82 -10.73
C ILE A 134 1.07 -28.38 -9.92
N ASP A 135 0.68 -27.71 -8.85
CA ASP A 135 -0.39 -28.12 -7.93
C ASP A 135 -1.14 -26.91 -7.33
N PRO A 136 -2.22 -27.12 -6.57
CA PRO A 136 -3.00 -26.03 -5.99
C PRO A 136 -2.24 -25.15 -5.00
N ASP A 137 -1.33 -25.71 -4.21
CA ASP A 137 -0.57 -24.96 -3.20
C ASP A 137 0.50 -24.08 -3.87
N ASP A 138 1.20 -24.61 -4.88
CA ASP A 138 2.16 -23.84 -5.69
C ASP A 138 1.49 -22.66 -6.39
N LEU A 139 0.31 -22.88 -7.00
CA LEU A 139 -0.45 -21.80 -7.62
C LEU A 139 -0.86 -20.73 -6.60
N ALA A 140 -1.42 -21.16 -5.47
CA ALA A 140 -1.89 -20.25 -4.42
C ALA A 140 -0.74 -19.40 -3.86
N TYR A 141 0.40 -20.04 -3.58
CA TYR A 141 1.62 -19.35 -3.11
C TYR A 141 2.10 -18.28 -4.10
N LYS A 142 2.22 -18.64 -5.39
CA LYS A 142 2.70 -17.72 -6.44
C LYS A 142 1.76 -16.53 -6.63
N ILE A 143 0.45 -16.77 -6.67
CA ILE A 143 -0.53 -15.70 -6.80
C ILE A 143 -0.50 -14.80 -5.56
N GLN A 144 -0.49 -15.37 -4.35
CA GLN A 144 -0.46 -14.62 -3.10
C GLN A 144 0.80 -13.75 -3.01
N ALA A 145 1.97 -14.30 -3.33
CA ALA A 145 3.24 -13.57 -3.33
C ALA A 145 3.20 -12.39 -4.32
N ARG A 146 2.74 -12.62 -5.56
CA ARG A 146 2.67 -11.56 -6.56
C ARG A 146 1.66 -10.48 -6.23
N ILE A 147 0.49 -10.86 -5.71
CA ILE A 147 -0.52 -9.89 -5.27
C ILE A 147 -0.01 -9.08 -4.07
N ASN A 148 0.68 -9.70 -3.12
CA ASN A 148 1.33 -8.99 -2.03
C ASN A 148 2.33 -7.93 -2.54
N GLU A 149 3.15 -8.25 -3.52
CA GLU A 149 4.06 -7.28 -4.15
C GLU A 149 3.30 -6.11 -4.78
N LEU A 150 2.17 -6.37 -5.46
CA LEU A 150 1.36 -5.34 -6.14
C LEU A 150 0.49 -4.51 -5.19
N THR A 151 0.16 -5.05 -4.02
CA THR A 151 -0.77 -4.42 -3.07
C THR A 151 -0.08 -3.89 -1.83
N THR A 152 1.06 -4.45 -1.46
CA THR A 152 1.95 -3.83 -0.49
C THR A 152 2.48 -2.55 -1.14
N PRO A 153 2.30 -1.38 -0.53
CA PRO A 153 2.96 -0.18 -1.01
C PRO A 153 4.43 -0.55 -1.19
N ILE A 154 4.98 -0.34 -2.38
CA ILE A 154 6.42 -0.48 -2.56
C ILE A 154 7.01 0.43 -1.51
N ASN A 155 7.55 -0.13 -0.43
CA ASN A 155 8.48 0.54 0.44
C ASN A 155 9.77 0.77 -0.38
N THR A 156 9.66 1.52 -1.47
CA THR A 156 10.80 2.30 -1.91
C THR A 156 11.11 3.13 -0.67
N PRO A 157 12.29 2.95 -0.05
CA PRO A 157 12.65 3.78 1.08
C PRO A 157 12.40 5.21 0.61
N ILE A 158 11.42 5.87 1.22
CA ILE A 158 11.05 7.24 0.84
C ILE A 158 12.34 8.02 1.05
N ILE A 159 13.06 8.31 -0.05
CA ILE A 159 14.33 9.02 0.02
C ILE A 159 13.96 10.42 0.49
N ARG A 160 14.24 10.68 1.76
CA ARG A 160 14.01 11.99 2.35
C ARG A 160 14.76 13.04 1.54
N PRO A 161 14.10 14.01 0.91
CA PRO A 161 14.78 15.08 0.20
C PRO A 161 15.61 15.93 1.17
N LYS A 162 16.56 16.67 0.65
CA LYS A 162 17.42 17.54 1.47
C LYS A 162 16.59 18.52 2.29
N THR A 163 15.49 19.01 1.75
CA THR A 163 14.64 20.04 2.35
C THR A 163 13.19 19.54 2.45
N LEU A 164 12.55 19.76 3.60
CA LEU A 164 11.12 19.51 3.81
C LEU A 164 10.42 20.80 4.23
N GLU A 165 9.20 21.01 3.76
CA GLU A 165 8.32 22.02 4.34
C GLU A 165 8.03 21.67 5.80
N CYS A 166 7.87 22.69 6.65
CA CYS A 166 7.72 22.48 8.07
C CYS A 166 6.67 23.44 8.66
N THR A 167 5.83 22.90 9.54
CA THR A 167 5.00 23.69 10.44
C THR A 167 5.60 23.75 11.84
N VAL A 168 5.32 24.82 12.55
CA VAL A 168 5.80 25.07 13.92
C VAL A 168 4.61 25.25 14.85
N THR A 169 4.41 24.32 15.76
CA THR A 169 3.35 24.37 16.76
C THR A 169 3.94 24.62 18.15
N ARG A 170 3.30 25.49 18.92
CA ARG A 170 3.70 25.84 20.28
C ARG A 170 2.67 25.39 21.30
N PHE A 171 3.15 24.98 22.44
CA PHE A 171 2.33 24.60 23.57
C PHE A 171 3.10 24.84 24.91
N LYS A 172 2.40 24.88 26.02
CA LYS A 172 3.01 24.86 27.34
C LYS A 172 3.13 23.43 27.84
N LEU A 173 4.30 23.11 28.37
CA LEU A 173 4.56 21.87 29.08
C LEU A 173 5.00 22.26 30.50
N PHE A 174 4.08 22.20 31.48
CA PHE A 174 4.20 22.87 32.78
C PHE A 174 4.46 24.39 32.60
N GLU A 175 5.50 24.91 33.21
CA GLU A 175 5.89 26.33 33.13
C GLU A 175 6.75 26.65 31.89
N GLU A 176 7.19 25.64 31.13
CA GLU A 176 8.06 25.82 29.95
C GLU A 176 7.26 26.00 28.67
N ASN A 177 7.68 26.94 27.81
CA ASN A 177 7.19 27.01 26.45
C ASN A 177 7.92 25.99 25.58
N TRP A 178 7.17 25.17 24.86
CA TRP A 178 7.70 24.15 23.96
C TRP A 178 7.30 24.42 22.53
N VAL A 179 8.11 23.90 21.61
CA VAL A 179 7.87 23.96 20.18
C VAL A 179 8.02 22.56 19.56
N ILE A 180 7.12 22.25 18.63
CA ILE A 180 7.20 21.06 17.78
C ILE A 180 7.30 21.53 16.34
N PHE A 181 8.28 20.99 15.63
CA PHE A 181 8.47 21.11 14.20
C PHE A 181 7.96 19.83 13.54
N VAL A 182 7.02 19.95 12.62
CA VAL A 182 6.54 18.83 11.82
C VAL A 182 6.99 19.04 10.38
N GLY A 183 7.89 18.19 9.89
CA GLY A 183 8.32 18.18 8.50
C GLY A 183 7.36 17.36 7.64
N TYR A 184 7.05 17.86 6.44
CA TYR A 184 6.09 17.25 5.52
C TYR A 184 6.77 16.75 4.25
N LEU A 185 6.36 15.57 3.81
CA LEU A 185 6.70 15.00 2.52
C LEU A 185 5.41 14.63 1.79
N ASN A 186 5.25 15.13 0.56
CA ASN A 186 4.03 14.92 -0.24
C ASN A 186 2.73 15.31 0.53
N ASN A 187 2.77 16.42 1.26
CA ASN A 187 1.70 16.94 2.11
C ASN A 187 1.31 16.03 3.31
N LYS A 188 2.12 15.00 3.62
CA LYS A 188 1.93 14.16 4.79
C LYS A 188 3.01 14.43 5.83
N PRO A 189 2.69 14.41 7.16
CA PRO A 189 3.71 14.45 8.20
C PRO A 189 4.72 13.33 7.99
N TYR A 190 6.02 13.66 8.08
CA TYR A 190 7.10 12.72 7.80
C TYR A 190 8.13 12.62 8.92
N GLU A 191 8.45 13.74 9.57
CA GLU A 191 9.40 13.76 10.69
C GLU A 191 9.02 14.84 11.70
N ILE A 192 9.41 14.65 12.96
CA ILE A 192 9.15 15.59 14.03
C ILE A 192 10.42 15.90 14.82
N PHE A 193 10.54 17.16 15.23
CA PHE A 193 11.51 17.61 16.21
C PHE A 193 10.78 18.41 17.29
N ALA A 194 11.18 18.26 18.54
CA ALA A 194 10.53 18.97 19.65
C ALA A 194 11.54 19.38 20.71
N GLY A 195 11.26 20.46 21.40
CA GLY A 195 12.06 20.90 22.51
C GLY A 195 11.55 22.21 23.16
N PRO A 196 12.17 22.63 24.27
CA PRO A 196 11.89 23.91 24.87
C PRO A 196 12.17 25.07 23.90
N ASN A 197 11.23 26.00 23.84
CA ASN A 197 11.39 27.25 23.08
C ASN A 197 12.11 28.28 23.93
N SER A 198 13.41 28.16 24.07
CA SER A 198 14.30 29.03 24.85
C SER A 198 15.46 29.54 23.97
N MET A 199 16.11 30.60 24.44
CA MET A 199 17.26 31.15 23.72
C MET A 199 18.43 30.18 23.58
N GLU A 200 18.52 29.14 24.42
CA GLU A 200 19.59 28.18 24.45
C GLU A 200 19.30 26.96 23.55
N ILE A 201 18.03 26.60 23.35
CA ILE A 201 17.63 25.37 22.67
C ILE A 201 17.00 25.68 21.32
N PHE A 202 15.76 26.22 21.31
CA PHE A 202 15.07 26.58 20.07
C PHE A 202 14.51 28.01 20.15
N PRO A 203 15.33 29.04 19.86
CA PRO A 203 14.91 30.42 19.93
C PRO A 203 14.06 30.83 18.71
N VAL A 204 12.86 30.25 18.59
CA VAL A 204 11.96 30.52 17.47
C VAL A 204 10.97 31.62 17.82
N PRO A 205 10.97 32.77 17.12
CA PRO A 205 10.04 33.85 17.36
C PRO A 205 8.58 33.41 17.28
N ALA A 206 7.72 33.98 18.13
CA ALA A 206 6.29 33.58 18.22
C ALA A 206 5.54 33.75 16.89
N SER A 207 5.94 34.69 16.05
CA SER A 207 5.34 34.94 14.73
C SER A 207 5.63 33.85 13.68
N ILE A 208 6.61 32.98 13.93
CA ILE A 208 7.04 31.96 12.95
C ILE A 208 6.23 30.69 13.15
N THR A 209 5.37 30.36 12.19
CA THR A 209 4.52 29.17 12.20
C THR A 209 4.90 28.18 11.08
N LYS A 210 5.75 28.57 10.15
CA LYS A 210 6.18 27.74 9.01
C LYS A 210 7.64 28.01 8.68
N GLY A 211 8.26 27.02 8.02
CA GLY A 211 9.63 27.11 7.54
C GLY A 211 10.04 25.85 6.77
N LEU A 212 11.33 25.58 6.79
CA LEU A 212 11.94 24.43 6.10
C LEU A 212 12.86 23.68 7.06
N ILE A 213 12.78 22.37 7.09
CA ILE A 213 13.79 21.52 7.75
C ILE A 213 14.79 21.06 6.70
N ILE A 214 16.05 21.41 6.90
CA ILE A 214 17.15 21.12 5.99
C ILE A 214 18.05 20.06 6.59
N LYS A 215 18.23 18.95 5.88
CA LYS A 215 19.18 17.90 6.24
C LYS A 215 20.57 18.28 5.72
N ASN A 216 21.51 18.48 6.63
CA ASN A 216 22.90 18.81 6.37
C ASN A 216 23.83 17.75 6.95
N ARG A 217 25.15 17.99 6.80
CA ARG A 217 26.19 17.29 7.53
C ARG A 217 26.97 18.28 8.39
N ASP A 218 27.34 17.87 9.61
CA ASP A 218 28.24 18.64 10.45
C ASP A 218 29.72 18.50 9.98
N GLU A 219 30.61 19.21 10.63
CA GLU A 219 32.06 19.18 10.34
C GLU A 219 32.69 17.78 10.45
N LYS A 220 32.06 16.88 11.23
CA LYS A 220 32.48 15.50 11.41
C LYS A 220 31.74 14.54 10.46
N GLY A 221 30.98 15.04 9.48
CA GLY A 221 30.23 14.26 8.50
C GLY A 221 28.95 13.62 9.04
N ARG A 222 28.54 13.90 10.29
CA ARG A 222 27.31 13.35 10.90
C ARG A 222 26.07 14.10 10.40
N THR A 223 24.94 13.41 10.30
CA THR A 223 23.68 14.04 9.92
C THR A 223 23.27 15.10 10.94
N ARG A 224 22.95 16.29 10.44
CA ARG A 224 22.43 17.44 11.19
C ARG A 224 21.18 17.96 10.50
N TYR A 225 20.21 18.40 11.30
CA TYR A 225 18.99 19.03 10.81
C TYR A 225 18.96 20.49 11.27
N ASP A 226 18.62 21.39 10.35
CA ASP A 226 18.52 22.81 10.60
C ASP A 226 17.14 23.31 10.23
N PHE A 227 16.56 24.22 11.02
CA PHE A 227 15.31 24.88 10.71
C PHE A 227 15.56 26.26 10.10
N GLN A 228 15.01 26.50 8.94
CA GLN A 228 15.15 27.75 8.21
C GLN A 228 13.80 28.42 8.05
N TYR A 229 13.73 29.71 8.36
CA TYR A 229 12.51 30.50 8.25
C TYR A 229 12.83 31.93 7.75
N ARG A 230 11.80 32.65 7.29
CA ARG A 230 11.87 34.07 7.02
C ARG A 230 11.19 34.84 8.15
N ASP A 231 11.84 35.88 8.64
CA ASP A 231 11.25 36.78 9.62
C ASP A 231 10.23 37.75 8.99
N LYS A 232 9.63 38.59 9.80
CA LYS A 232 8.62 39.58 9.37
C LYS A 232 9.16 40.61 8.36
N TYR A 233 10.46 40.75 8.24
CA TYR A 233 11.13 41.64 7.28
C TYR A 233 11.58 40.90 6.02
N GLY A 234 11.36 39.59 5.93
CA GLY A 234 11.75 38.74 4.82
C GLY A 234 13.18 38.18 4.91
N TYR A 235 13.95 38.53 5.95
CA TYR A 235 15.31 38.01 6.14
C TYR A 235 15.27 36.51 6.47
N LYS A 236 16.19 35.79 5.84
CA LYS A 236 16.37 34.36 6.00
C LYS A 236 17.18 34.07 7.26
N ASN A 237 16.59 33.35 8.19
CA ASN A 237 17.20 32.94 9.43
C ASN A 237 17.36 31.42 9.47
N THR A 238 18.38 30.93 10.16
CA THR A 238 18.65 29.50 10.31
C THR A 238 18.93 29.18 11.77
N LEU A 239 18.12 28.28 12.34
CA LEU A 239 18.36 27.64 13.62
C LEU A 239 19.01 26.29 13.38
N GLY A 240 20.25 26.12 13.78
CA GLY A 240 21.02 24.92 13.55
C GLY A 240 20.85 23.86 14.62
N GLY A 241 20.96 22.59 14.23
CA GLY A 241 21.05 21.46 15.15
C GLY A 241 19.74 21.09 15.81
N LEU A 242 18.65 20.96 15.03
CA LEU A 242 17.40 20.38 15.53
C LEU A 242 17.67 18.99 16.09
N ASN A 243 17.41 18.79 17.36
CA ASN A 243 17.52 17.52 18.05
C ASN A 243 16.32 17.33 18.98
N ASN A 244 15.90 16.10 19.15
CA ASN A 244 14.91 15.78 20.18
C ASN A 244 15.57 15.74 21.56
N PRO A 245 14.90 16.22 22.61
CA PRO A 245 15.43 16.20 23.95
C PRO A 245 15.69 14.77 24.44
N ASN A 246 16.59 14.62 25.40
CA ASN A 246 16.89 13.33 25.98
C ASN A 246 15.72 12.77 26.81
N GLY A 247 15.75 11.45 27.09
CA GLY A 247 14.78 10.78 27.94
C GLY A 247 13.54 10.28 27.19
N GLN A 248 12.42 10.18 27.88
CA GLN A 248 11.19 9.56 27.40
C GLN A 248 10.60 10.26 26.16
N ILE A 249 10.69 11.58 26.10
CA ILE A 249 10.21 12.36 24.94
C ILE A 249 10.99 12.00 23.68
N LYS A 250 12.30 11.77 23.78
CA LYS A 250 13.11 11.31 22.64
C LYS A 250 12.63 9.95 22.11
N ASN A 251 12.28 9.04 23.01
CA ASN A 251 11.76 7.74 22.61
C ASN A 251 10.42 7.88 21.89
N TYR A 252 9.51 8.73 22.37
CA TYR A 252 8.26 9.01 21.69
C TYR A 252 8.48 9.64 20.31
N CYS A 253 9.34 10.64 20.19
CA CYS A 253 9.72 11.21 18.89
C CYS A 253 10.22 10.14 17.94
N SER A 254 11.09 9.23 18.41
CA SER A 254 11.66 8.17 17.59
C SER A 254 10.60 7.17 17.09
N ILE A 255 9.66 6.77 17.96
CA ILE A 255 8.55 5.88 17.60
C ILE A 255 7.64 6.56 16.57
N ILE A 256 7.23 7.79 16.84
CA ILE A 256 6.34 8.54 15.96
C ILE A 256 6.99 8.80 14.60
N ASP A 257 8.27 9.21 14.58
CA ASP A 257 9.05 9.39 13.35
C ASP A 257 9.07 8.12 12.48
N LYS A 258 9.25 6.95 13.11
CA LYS A 258 9.23 5.68 12.40
C LYS A 258 7.86 5.40 11.80
N LEU A 259 6.79 5.57 12.56
CA LEU A 259 5.41 5.36 12.09
C LEU A 259 5.05 6.32 10.95
N LEU A 260 5.45 7.59 11.04
CA LEU A 260 5.23 8.58 9.97
C LEU A 260 5.97 8.20 8.68
N LYS A 261 7.20 7.67 8.79
CA LYS A 261 7.99 7.22 7.62
C LYS A 261 7.44 5.94 6.98
N GLU A 262 6.74 5.11 7.74
CA GLU A 262 6.05 3.93 7.27
C GLU A 262 4.65 4.23 6.71
N ASP A 263 4.30 5.50 6.48
CA ASP A 263 3.01 5.99 5.96
C ASP A 263 1.80 5.55 6.80
N TYR A 264 1.99 5.50 8.12
CA TYR A 264 0.94 5.10 9.05
C TYR A 264 -0.23 6.10 9.03
N GLU A 265 -1.46 5.61 9.02
CA GLU A 265 -2.66 6.46 8.96
C GLU A 265 -2.80 7.32 10.22
N LEU A 266 -2.99 8.63 10.06
CA LEU A 266 -3.08 9.57 11.19
C LEU A 266 -4.14 9.21 12.26
N PRO A 267 -5.34 8.69 11.94
CA PRO A 267 -6.30 8.24 12.96
C PRO A 267 -5.74 7.12 13.84
N LYS A 268 -5.13 6.09 13.22
CA LYS A 268 -4.50 4.98 13.95
C LYS A 268 -3.29 5.44 14.76
N LEU A 269 -2.53 6.40 14.24
CA LEU A 269 -1.46 7.05 14.99
C LEU A 269 -1.99 7.77 16.23
N GLY A 270 -3.18 8.36 16.13
CA GLY A 270 -3.90 8.97 17.24
C GLY A 270 -4.22 7.99 18.37
N GLU A 271 -4.61 6.77 18.04
CA GLU A 271 -4.85 5.68 19.00
C GLU A 271 -3.55 5.29 19.71
N ILE A 272 -2.47 5.08 18.97
CA ILE A 272 -1.14 4.79 19.55
C ILE A 272 -0.67 5.89 20.48
N ILE A 273 -0.86 7.15 20.10
CA ILE A 273 -0.50 8.30 20.94
C ILE A 273 -1.32 8.30 22.25
N ASN A 274 -2.60 7.91 22.21
CA ASN A 274 -3.43 7.76 23.42
C ASN A 274 -2.88 6.65 24.31
N ASP A 275 -2.57 5.48 23.76
CA ASP A 275 -2.04 4.32 24.50
C ASP A 275 -0.70 4.66 25.17
N LEU A 276 0.21 5.35 24.45
CA LEU A 276 1.44 5.86 25.03
C LEU A 276 1.18 6.83 26.19
N GLY A 277 0.10 7.63 26.11
CA GLY A 277 -0.34 8.51 27.17
C GLY A 277 -0.84 7.76 28.42
N LEU A 278 -1.44 6.58 28.28
CA LEU A 278 -1.91 5.77 29.42
C LEU A 278 -0.75 5.26 30.28
N ILE A 279 0.39 4.97 29.66
CA ILE A 279 1.58 4.38 30.32
C ILE A 279 2.51 5.49 30.87
N GLY A 280 2.40 6.72 30.35
CA GLY A 280 3.27 7.84 30.68
C GLY A 280 2.88 8.58 31.97
N ASN A 281 3.85 9.32 32.53
CA ASN A 281 3.60 10.29 33.58
C ASN A 281 2.87 11.54 33.02
N GLN A 282 2.46 12.47 33.90
CA GLN A 282 1.72 13.66 33.47
C GLN A 282 2.48 14.50 32.41
N LYS A 283 3.80 14.64 32.57
CA LYS A 283 4.64 15.35 31.58
C LYS A 283 4.55 14.73 30.19
N SER A 284 4.53 13.39 30.11
CA SER A 284 4.38 12.65 28.85
C SER A 284 3.00 12.86 28.24
N LYS A 285 1.95 12.84 29.06
CA LYS A 285 0.56 13.05 28.61
C LYS A 285 0.39 14.44 27.99
N ASP A 286 0.89 15.47 28.67
CA ASP A 286 0.78 16.85 28.21
C ASP A 286 1.59 17.05 26.91
N TRP A 287 2.77 16.44 26.81
CA TRP A 287 3.58 16.46 25.59
C TRP A 287 2.88 15.77 24.40
N LEU A 288 2.31 14.58 24.63
CA LEU A 288 1.56 13.84 23.60
C LEU A 288 0.30 14.59 23.15
N SER A 289 -0.34 15.33 24.05
CA SER A 289 -1.44 16.25 23.71
C SER A 289 -0.97 17.38 22.79
N GLY A 290 0.17 17.98 23.08
CA GLY A 290 0.82 18.97 22.20
C GLY A 290 1.16 18.41 20.83
N LEU A 291 1.66 17.16 20.77
CA LEU A 291 1.96 16.46 19.53
C LEU A 291 0.71 16.21 18.69
N LYS A 292 -0.39 15.73 19.28
CA LYS A 292 -1.67 15.55 18.57
C LYS A 292 -2.13 16.84 17.90
N LYS A 293 -2.03 17.95 18.62
CA LYS A 293 -2.34 19.28 18.09
C LYS A 293 -1.44 19.64 16.91
N ALA A 294 -0.14 19.33 16.97
CA ALA A 294 0.82 19.61 15.90
C ALA A 294 0.55 18.76 14.64
N LEU A 295 0.12 17.51 14.81
CA LEU A 295 -0.21 16.59 13.72
C LEU A 295 -1.66 16.73 13.21
N ILE A 296 -2.47 17.62 13.81
CA ILE A 296 -3.90 17.83 13.47
C ILE A 296 -4.71 16.52 13.65
N ILE A 297 -4.35 15.71 14.64
CA ILE A 297 -5.10 14.49 14.99
C ILE A 297 -6.23 14.90 15.96
N LYS A 298 -7.47 14.52 15.60
CA LYS A 298 -8.67 14.75 16.42
C LYS A 298 -8.80 13.71 17.55
#